data_0612ee356f3d666c89847927c7bf7cba
#
_entry.id   0612ee356f3d666c89847927c7bf7cba
#
_cell.length_a   1.000
_cell.length_b   1.000
_cell.length_c   1.000
_cell.angle_alpha   90.00
_cell.angle_beta   90.00
_cell.angle_gamma   90.00
#
_symmetry.space_group_name_H-M   'P 1'
#
loop_
_entity.id
_entity.type
_entity.pdbx_description
1 polymer ?
#
loop_
_entity_poly.entity_id
_entity_poly.type
_entity_poly.pdbx_seq_one_letter_code
_entity_poly.pdbx_strand_id
1 'polypeptide(L)'
;MAYPVGMNGERSPSVATVIPVYNEAKHIEACLHGLLHQTLAPTEHMILVLDGGSSDGTVAKVEAFIARFCGPEYPTLQLMNNPGRTVPHARNLALEHLPQSVRFLVEMIGHAEVQADHLEKRLESWSRCTSMASRPLAGVGVRVVASEGEEGPVSRWIESVLASKLGQSGGQFSPFSRTEPTDVPAFVMHDRTALEAVNGWDASFVTSQDSELSMRLVKAGYGLYRTPEPTVAMHKRSTLGQWWRMGHRYGFWRTKVLMRHPRRARWQEFLPWFGLLATVGLLLNDAAFWWALPAAYGGVLFVLAFVNAFAHRSLASLFGVPLCFVMLHTSFSIGLVDGLLRKGRLPRDRG
;
A
#
# COMPACT_ATOMS: atom_id res chain seq x y z
N MET A 1 8.66 -29.66 -2.62
CA MET A 1 10.13 -29.69 -2.82
C MET A 1 10.75 -29.16 -1.56
N ALA A 2 11.53 -29.94 -0.84
CA ALA A 2 12.24 -29.50 0.36
C ALA A 2 13.33 -28.50 -0.05
N TYR A 3 13.40 -27.37 0.62
CA TYR A 3 14.47 -26.39 0.43
C TYR A 3 15.76 -26.93 1.07
N PRO A 4 16.95 -26.73 0.46
CA PRO A 4 18.19 -27.28 1.01
C PRO A 4 18.53 -26.57 2.33
N VAL A 5 18.58 -27.31 3.42
CA VAL A 5 19.16 -26.86 4.68
C VAL A 5 20.68 -26.81 4.49
N GLY A 6 21.27 -25.63 4.66
CA GLY A 6 22.72 -25.45 4.62
C GLY A 6 23.40 -26.30 5.73
N MET A 7 24.41 -27.04 5.37
CA MET A 7 25.05 -28.07 6.24
C MET A 7 25.90 -27.51 7.39
N ASN A 8 26.00 -26.21 7.64
CA ASN A 8 26.97 -25.62 8.59
C ASN A 8 26.38 -24.70 9.66
N GLY A 9 25.10 -24.74 9.95
CA GLY A 9 24.52 -23.84 10.99
C GLY A 9 24.60 -22.34 10.67
N GLU A 10 25.10 -21.95 9.49
CA GLU A 10 25.12 -20.59 9.00
C GLU A 10 23.68 -20.18 8.59
N ARG A 11 23.26 -19.01 9.05
CA ARG A 11 21.97 -18.43 8.67
C ARG A 11 21.97 -18.14 7.18
N SER A 12 21.10 -18.82 6.43
CA SER A 12 20.94 -18.66 5.00
C SER A 12 19.49 -18.28 4.69
N PRO A 13 19.06 -17.06 5.00
CA PRO A 13 17.67 -16.64 4.84
C PRO A 13 17.25 -16.71 3.38
N SER A 14 16.09 -17.29 3.14
CA SER A 14 15.44 -17.32 1.82
C SER A 14 14.42 -16.17 1.64
N VAL A 15 13.95 -15.60 2.76
CA VAL A 15 12.96 -14.53 2.82
C VAL A 15 13.53 -13.33 3.58
N ALA A 16 13.43 -12.14 3.02
CA ALA A 16 13.73 -10.88 3.69
C ALA A 16 12.48 -10.00 3.77
N THR A 17 12.13 -9.56 4.99
CA THR A 17 11.11 -8.52 5.18
C THR A 17 11.78 -7.16 5.22
N VAL A 18 11.42 -6.27 4.32
CA VAL A 18 12.01 -4.94 4.14
C VAL A 18 11.02 -3.88 4.63
N ILE A 19 11.47 -3.09 5.62
CA ILE A 19 10.64 -2.11 6.35
C ILE A 19 11.25 -0.71 6.23
N PRO A 20 10.88 0.08 5.22
CA PRO A 20 11.19 1.50 5.21
C PRO A 20 10.46 2.21 6.35
N VAL A 21 11.18 2.96 7.18
CA VAL A 21 10.61 3.70 8.31
C VAL A 21 10.97 5.19 8.25
N TYR A 22 10.04 6.02 8.73
CA TYR A 22 10.25 7.44 8.98
C TYR A 22 9.25 7.93 10.01
N ASN A 23 9.70 8.23 11.24
CA ASN A 23 8.87 8.65 12.37
C ASN A 23 7.73 7.64 12.69
N GLU A 24 8.11 6.41 13.00
CA GLU A 24 7.22 5.28 13.30
C GLU A 24 7.32 4.83 14.77
N ALA A 25 7.86 5.65 15.67
CA ALA A 25 8.11 5.29 17.08
C ALA A 25 6.85 4.77 17.80
N LYS A 26 5.66 5.18 17.37
CA LYS A 26 4.39 4.74 17.96
C LYS A 26 4.07 3.27 17.66
N HIS A 27 4.47 2.76 16.49
CA HIS A 27 3.97 1.48 15.97
C HIS A 27 5.08 0.45 15.68
N ILE A 28 6.33 0.89 15.54
CA ILE A 28 7.43 0.02 15.06
C ILE A 28 7.65 -1.20 15.97
N GLU A 29 7.43 -1.08 17.28
CA GLU A 29 7.61 -2.19 18.23
C GLU A 29 6.60 -3.32 17.98
N ALA A 30 5.33 -2.99 17.74
CA ALA A 30 4.29 -3.97 17.42
C ALA A 30 4.58 -4.67 16.07
N CYS A 31 5.01 -3.89 15.06
CA CYS A 31 5.42 -4.42 13.76
C CYS A 31 6.57 -5.42 13.90
N LEU A 32 7.65 -5.04 14.58
CA LEU A 32 8.82 -5.91 14.79
C LEU A 32 8.49 -7.14 15.62
N HIS A 33 7.66 -6.99 16.66
CA HIS A 33 7.24 -8.12 17.48
C HIS A 33 6.53 -9.20 16.65
N GLY A 34 5.59 -8.82 15.78
CA GLY A 34 4.91 -9.77 14.89
C GLY A 34 5.86 -10.46 13.91
N LEU A 35 6.90 -9.77 13.42
CA LEU A 35 7.86 -10.33 12.47
C LEU A 35 8.96 -11.18 13.13
N LEU A 36 9.31 -10.89 14.37
CA LEU A 36 10.30 -11.69 15.13
C LEU A 36 9.73 -13.03 15.59
N HIS A 37 8.40 -13.13 15.77
CA HIS A 37 7.74 -14.34 16.30
C HIS A 37 6.96 -15.08 15.20
N GLN A 38 7.59 -15.27 14.03
CA GLN A 38 7.00 -16.04 12.94
C GLN A 38 7.19 -17.55 13.16
N THR A 39 6.27 -18.36 12.60
CA THR A 39 6.39 -19.83 12.59
C THR A 39 7.46 -20.32 11.63
N LEU A 40 7.80 -19.51 10.62
CA LEU A 40 8.93 -19.79 9.72
C LEU A 40 10.24 -19.81 10.52
N ALA A 41 11.11 -20.79 10.24
CA ALA A 41 12.36 -20.95 10.97
C ALA A 41 13.21 -19.66 10.97
N PRO A 42 13.77 -19.25 12.12
CA PRO A 42 14.56 -18.03 12.23
C PRO A 42 15.75 -17.93 11.27
N THR A 43 16.29 -19.10 10.87
CA THR A 43 17.39 -19.18 9.90
C THR A 43 16.96 -18.89 8.45
N GLU A 44 15.67 -19.03 8.14
CA GLU A 44 15.12 -18.81 6.80
C GLU A 44 14.61 -17.39 6.58
N HIS A 45 14.53 -16.58 7.66
CA HIS A 45 13.99 -15.23 7.62
C HIS A 45 15.00 -14.20 8.12
N MET A 46 15.03 -13.03 7.48
CA MET A 46 15.69 -11.83 8.01
C MET A 46 14.78 -10.61 7.90
N ILE A 47 15.00 -9.64 8.79
CA ILE A 47 14.26 -8.39 8.84
C ILE A 47 15.26 -7.25 8.63
N LEU A 48 14.97 -6.38 7.66
CA LEU A 48 15.79 -5.22 7.36
C LEU A 48 14.95 -3.95 7.51
N VAL A 49 15.27 -3.16 8.54
CA VAL A 49 14.68 -1.84 8.78
C VAL A 49 15.55 -0.78 8.13
N LEU A 50 14.95 0.10 7.31
CA LEU A 50 15.67 1.17 6.63
C LEU A 50 15.13 2.53 7.05
N ASP A 51 15.87 3.24 7.87
CA ASP A 51 15.46 4.52 8.44
C ASP A 51 15.74 5.70 7.52
N GLY A 52 14.71 6.46 7.21
CA GLY A 52 14.73 7.65 6.37
C GLY A 52 15.13 8.95 7.08
N GLY A 53 15.77 8.86 8.24
CA GLY A 53 16.19 9.99 9.08
C GLY A 53 15.10 10.38 10.09
N SER A 54 14.57 9.41 10.83
CA SER A 54 13.59 9.61 11.89
C SER A 54 14.14 10.46 13.03
N SER A 55 13.27 11.28 13.64
CA SER A 55 13.59 12.17 14.75
C SER A 55 12.72 11.97 16.01
N ASP A 56 11.82 10.98 15.98
CA ASP A 56 10.81 10.72 17.01
C ASP A 56 11.15 9.59 17.99
N GLY A 57 12.37 9.04 17.89
CA GLY A 57 12.83 7.90 18.70
C GLY A 57 12.67 6.54 18.03
N THR A 58 12.22 6.47 16.76
CA THR A 58 12.12 5.21 16.00
C THR A 58 13.42 4.42 16.02
N VAL A 59 14.54 5.05 15.69
CA VAL A 59 15.87 4.42 15.65
C VAL A 59 16.23 3.77 16.99
N ALA A 60 16.10 4.52 18.09
CA ALA A 60 16.41 4.01 19.43
C ALA A 60 15.57 2.79 19.82
N LYS A 61 14.29 2.75 19.41
CA LYS A 61 13.42 1.59 19.64
C LYS A 61 13.87 0.37 18.82
N VAL A 62 14.23 0.55 17.55
CA VAL A 62 14.74 -0.54 16.71
C VAL A 62 16.06 -1.09 17.26
N GLU A 63 16.99 -0.22 17.68
CA GLU A 63 18.26 -0.62 18.31
C GLU A 63 18.04 -1.41 19.61
N ALA A 64 17.09 -0.99 20.45
CA ALA A 64 16.71 -1.72 21.66
C ALA A 64 16.13 -3.11 21.32
N PHE A 65 15.36 -3.25 20.25
CA PHE A 65 14.87 -4.55 19.77
C PHE A 65 16.01 -5.43 19.26
N ILE A 66 16.95 -4.91 18.50
CA ILE A 66 18.13 -5.64 18.05
C ILE A 66 18.92 -6.17 19.24
N ALA A 67 19.18 -5.33 20.26
CA ALA A 67 19.89 -5.74 21.46
C ALA A 67 19.17 -6.82 22.27
N ARG A 68 17.83 -6.74 22.33
CA ARG A 68 16.99 -7.68 23.10
C ARG A 68 16.77 -9.03 22.39
N PHE A 69 16.66 -9.03 21.07
CA PHE A 69 16.27 -10.19 20.25
C PHE A 69 17.41 -10.65 19.33
N CYS A 70 18.62 -10.75 19.86
CA CYS A 70 19.84 -11.14 19.13
C CYS A 70 20.16 -12.63 19.16
N GLY A 71 19.36 -13.47 19.82
CA GLY A 71 19.58 -14.91 19.98
C GLY A 71 19.34 -15.73 18.70
N PRO A 72 19.76 -17.01 18.67
CA PRO A 72 19.54 -17.92 17.54
C PRO A 72 18.06 -18.25 17.33
N GLU A 73 17.23 -18.09 18.35
CA GLU A 73 15.78 -18.29 18.35
C GLU A 73 15.00 -17.21 17.59
N TYR A 74 15.67 -16.12 17.20
CA TYR A 74 15.06 -15.03 16.43
C TYR A 74 15.68 -14.88 15.05
N PRO A 75 14.94 -14.41 14.05
CA PRO A 75 15.52 -14.03 12.76
C PRO A 75 16.51 -12.87 12.92
N THR A 76 17.43 -12.76 11.98
CA THR A 76 18.36 -11.62 11.94
C THR A 76 17.58 -10.33 11.73
N LEU A 77 17.70 -9.37 12.66
CA LEU A 77 17.15 -8.03 12.56
C LEU A 77 18.28 -7.02 12.35
N GLN A 78 18.22 -6.26 11.27
CA GLN A 78 19.23 -5.24 10.94
C GLN A 78 18.58 -3.89 10.74
N LEU A 79 19.28 -2.83 11.17
CA LEU A 79 18.92 -1.43 10.92
C LEU A 79 19.95 -0.83 9.97
N MET A 80 19.48 -0.18 8.92
CA MET A 80 20.30 0.58 7.98
C MET A 80 19.78 1.99 7.80
N ASN A 81 20.70 2.94 7.58
CA ASN A 81 20.32 4.29 7.18
C ASN A 81 19.91 4.32 5.72
N ASN A 82 18.79 5.00 5.41
CA ASN A 82 18.31 5.27 4.06
C ASN A 82 18.53 6.75 3.69
N PRO A 83 19.69 7.13 3.14
CA PRO A 83 20.00 8.53 2.83
C PRO A 83 19.05 9.12 1.76
N GLY A 84 18.43 8.28 0.93
CA GLY A 84 17.42 8.69 -0.05
C GLY A 84 16.06 9.02 0.55
N ARG A 85 15.82 8.72 1.83
CA ARG A 85 14.64 9.06 2.63
C ARG A 85 13.29 8.58 2.10
N THR A 86 13.20 7.97 0.94
CA THR A 86 11.95 7.50 0.36
C THR A 86 11.88 5.98 0.31
N VAL A 87 10.66 5.45 0.20
CA VAL A 87 10.42 4.01 0.17
C VAL A 87 11.15 3.31 -0.98
N PRO A 88 11.13 3.82 -2.24
CA PRO A 88 11.85 3.17 -3.33
C PRO A 88 13.37 3.16 -3.12
N HIS A 89 13.96 4.23 -2.55
CA HIS A 89 15.39 4.23 -2.21
C HIS A 89 15.70 3.16 -1.15
N ALA A 90 14.88 3.06 -0.09
CA ALA A 90 15.06 2.04 0.93
C ALA A 90 15.00 0.62 0.35
N ARG A 91 14.00 0.34 -0.51
CA ARG A 91 13.83 -0.98 -1.11
C ARG A 91 14.93 -1.33 -2.09
N ASN A 92 15.42 -0.38 -2.88
CA ASN A 92 16.58 -0.59 -3.76
C ASN A 92 17.84 -0.83 -2.95
N LEU A 93 18.07 -0.05 -1.88
CA LEU A 93 19.19 -0.26 -0.96
C LEU A 93 19.13 -1.65 -0.33
N ALA A 94 17.95 -2.11 0.07
CA ALA A 94 17.76 -3.48 0.54
C ALA A 94 18.14 -4.50 -0.54
N LEU A 95 17.64 -4.34 -1.77
CA LEU A 95 17.90 -5.26 -2.88
C LEU A 95 19.41 -5.40 -3.17
N GLU A 96 20.17 -4.33 -3.02
CA GLU A 96 21.63 -4.31 -3.18
C GLU A 96 22.39 -5.02 -2.04
N HIS A 97 21.87 -4.96 -0.81
CA HIS A 97 22.57 -5.44 0.40
C HIS A 97 22.10 -6.81 0.91
N LEU A 98 20.97 -7.32 0.41
CA LEU A 98 20.46 -8.62 0.83
C LEU A 98 21.42 -9.76 0.42
N PRO A 99 21.62 -10.77 1.28
CA PRO A 99 22.39 -11.97 0.94
C PRO A 99 21.89 -12.63 -0.34
N GLN A 100 22.79 -13.29 -1.07
CA GLN A 100 22.43 -14.01 -2.31
C GLN A 100 21.44 -15.17 -2.07
N SER A 101 21.39 -15.70 -0.87
CA SER A 101 20.43 -16.73 -0.46
C SER A 101 18.98 -16.22 -0.45
N VAL A 102 18.76 -14.92 -0.30
CA VAL A 102 17.42 -14.32 -0.27
C VAL A 102 16.80 -14.34 -1.66
N ARG A 103 15.79 -15.15 -1.80
CA ARG A 103 14.96 -15.24 -2.99
C ARG A 103 13.78 -14.30 -2.95
N PHE A 104 13.13 -14.18 -1.79
CA PHE A 104 11.89 -13.43 -1.65
C PHE A 104 12.08 -12.15 -0.84
N LEU A 105 11.64 -11.04 -1.40
CA LEU A 105 11.57 -9.76 -0.72
C LEU A 105 10.11 -9.44 -0.37
N VAL A 106 9.80 -9.35 0.94
CA VAL A 106 8.48 -9.02 1.46
C VAL A 106 8.42 -7.54 1.80
N GLU A 107 7.50 -6.83 1.16
CA GLU A 107 7.23 -5.43 1.47
C GLU A 107 6.47 -5.30 2.79
N MET A 108 6.95 -4.44 3.68
CA MET A 108 6.29 -4.10 4.95
C MET A 108 6.43 -2.60 5.23
N ILE A 109 5.69 -2.10 6.22
CA ILE A 109 5.77 -0.72 6.72
C ILE A 109 5.77 -0.72 8.25
N GLY A 110 6.31 0.33 8.88
CA GLY A 110 6.51 0.39 10.32
C GLY A 110 5.23 0.42 11.18
N HIS A 111 4.07 0.69 10.58
CA HIS A 111 2.75 0.70 11.26
C HIS A 111 1.82 -0.41 10.76
N ALA A 112 2.38 -1.54 10.36
CA ALA A 112 1.65 -2.74 9.99
C ALA A 112 1.91 -3.86 11.00
N GLU A 113 0.93 -4.73 11.19
CA GLU A 113 1.01 -5.89 12.07
C GLU A 113 0.64 -7.14 11.30
N VAL A 114 1.28 -8.26 11.67
CA VAL A 114 1.10 -9.56 11.03
C VAL A 114 0.93 -10.66 12.08
N GLN A 115 0.23 -11.72 11.69
CA GLN A 115 0.09 -12.92 12.53
C GLN A 115 1.35 -13.79 12.47
N ALA A 116 1.51 -14.69 13.44
CA ALA A 116 2.69 -15.55 13.58
C ALA A 116 2.94 -16.47 12.37
N ASP A 117 1.91 -16.89 11.67
CA ASP A 117 1.99 -17.77 10.49
C ASP A 117 2.06 -17.02 9.15
N HIS A 118 2.27 -15.71 9.21
CA HIS A 118 2.18 -14.84 8.03
C HIS A 118 3.16 -15.22 6.91
N LEU A 119 4.43 -15.43 7.23
CA LEU A 119 5.45 -15.75 6.22
C LEU A 119 5.27 -17.16 5.64
N GLU A 120 4.92 -18.13 6.47
CA GLU A 120 4.64 -19.49 6.04
C GLU A 120 3.45 -19.52 5.06
N LYS A 121 2.35 -18.88 5.41
CA LYS A 121 1.18 -18.72 4.51
C LYS A 121 1.50 -17.95 3.23
N ARG A 122 2.46 -17.02 3.24
CA ARG A 122 2.93 -16.37 2.02
C ARG A 122 3.64 -17.33 1.08
N LEU A 123 4.52 -18.17 1.61
CA LEU A 123 5.22 -19.17 0.82
C LEU A 123 4.26 -20.22 0.22
N GLU A 124 3.25 -20.64 1.00
CA GLU A 124 2.18 -21.50 0.50
C GLU A 124 1.38 -20.82 -0.62
N SER A 125 1.03 -19.52 -0.41
CA SER A 125 0.30 -18.73 -1.41
C SER A 125 1.12 -18.54 -2.67
N TRP A 126 2.44 -18.36 -2.55
CA TRP A 126 3.35 -18.31 -3.69
C TRP A 126 3.29 -19.59 -4.50
N SER A 127 3.42 -20.75 -3.85
CA SER A 127 3.38 -22.06 -4.50
C SER A 127 2.05 -22.29 -5.23
N ARG A 128 0.93 -21.91 -4.59
CA ARG A 128 -0.41 -21.96 -5.18
C ARG A 128 -0.54 -21.04 -6.40
N CYS A 129 -0.09 -19.80 -6.29
CA CYS A 129 -0.12 -18.86 -7.41
C CYS A 129 0.76 -19.32 -8.57
N THR A 130 1.92 -19.92 -8.29
CA THR A 130 2.83 -20.47 -9.31
C THR A 130 2.14 -21.57 -10.13
N SER A 131 1.36 -22.44 -9.48
CA SER A 131 0.63 -23.50 -10.19
C SER A 131 -0.54 -22.98 -11.04
N MET A 132 -1.08 -21.79 -10.71
CA MET A 132 -2.17 -21.14 -11.44
C MET A 132 -1.68 -20.20 -12.54
N ALA A 133 -0.42 -19.76 -12.45
CA ALA A 133 0.09 -18.70 -13.32
C ALA A 133 0.48 -19.23 -14.70
N SER A 134 0.04 -18.52 -15.74
CA SER A 134 0.44 -18.77 -17.14
C SER A 134 1.75 -18.04 -17.53
N ARG A 135 2.33 -17.24 -16.63
CA ARG A 135 3.54 -16.45 -16.81
C ARG A 135 4.44 -16.60 -15.59
N PRO A 136 5.76 -16.40 -15.71
CA PRO A 136 6.64 -16.35 -14.54
C PRO A 136 6.09 -15.36 -13.49
N LEU A 137 6.05 -15.78 -12.24
CA LEU A 137 5.47 -14.99 -11.15
C LEU A 137 6.51 -14.01 -10.61
N ALA A 138 6.16 -12.72 -10.58
CA ALA A 138 7.02 -11.69 -9.99
C ALA A 138 6.59 -11.27 -8.58
N GLY A 139 5.32 -11.46 -8.23
CA GLY A 139 4.85 -11.01 -6.93
C GLY A 139 3.47 -11.53 -6.55
N VAL A 140 3.29 -11.77 -5.25
CA VAL A 140 2.01 -12.11 -4.63
C VAL A 140 1.75 -11.13 -3.49
N GLY A 141 0.70 -10.34 -3.63
CA GLY A 141 0.23 -9.45 -2.57
C GLY A 141 -0.84 -10.08 -1.71
N VAL A 142 -1.16 -9.41 -0.62
CA VAL A 142 -2.13 -9.89 0.37
C VAL A 142 -3.22 -8.88 0.63
N ARG A 143 -4.29 -9.33 1.29
CA ARG A 143 -5.38 -8.45 1.71
C ARG A 143 -4.94 -7.60 2.90
N VAL A 144 -5.26 -6.30 2.82
CA VAL A 144 -5.04 -5.35 3.91
C VAL A 144 -6.33 -5.21 4.70
N VAL A 145 -6.21 -5.32 6.01
CA VAL A 145 -7.31 -5.11 6.96
C VAL A 145 -6.99 -3.93 7.89
N ALA A 146 -8.00 -3.39 8.57
CA ALA A 146 -7.77 -2.42 9.63
C ALA A 146 -7.12 -3.13 10.82
N SER A 147 -6.13 -2.48 11.48
CA SER A 147 -5.65 -2.91 12.78
C SER A 147 -6.76 -2.73 13.82
N GLU A 148 -6.87 -3.64 14.76
CA GLU A 148 -7.77 -3.52 15.89
C GLU A 148 -7.30 -2.39 16.80
N GLY A 149 -8.18 -1.47 17.19
CA GLY A 149 -7.88 -0.35 18.07
C GLY A 149 -8.75 0.89 17.78
N GLU A 150 -8.38 2.04 18.30
CA GLU A 150 -9.13 3.29 18.36
C GLU A 150 -9.78 3.71 17.02
N GLU A 151 -10.91 3.12 16.68
CA GLU A 151 -11.73 3.56 15.56
C GLU A 151 -12.61 4.74 15.98
N GLY A 152 -12.08 5.95 15.84
CA GLY A 152 -12.90 7.15 15.90
C GLY A 152 -13.91 7.21 14.75
N PRO A 153 -14.94 8.07 14.84
CA PRO A 153 -15.97 8.20 13.81
C PRO A 153 -15.38 8.53 12.43
N VAL A 154 -14.34 9.37 12.37
CA VAL A 154 -13.67 9.76 11.12
C VAL A 154 -12.99 8.56 10.45
N SER A 155 -12.30 7.70 11.20
CA SER A 155 -11.70 6.48 10.65
C SER A 155 -12.74 5.59 10.00
N ARG A 156 -13.89 5.38 10.67
CA ARG A 156 -15.01 4.58 10.14
C ARG A 156 -15.60 5.16 8.86
N TRP A 157 -15.75 6.49 8.77
CA TRP A 157 -16.23 7.14 7.53
C TRP A 157 -15.24 6.94 6.37
N ILE A 158 -13.94 7.11 6.64
CA ILE A 158 -12.88 6.88 5.64
C ILE A 158 -12.90 5.42 5.16
N GLU A 159 -13.01 4.45 6.07
CA GLU A 159 -13.11 3.03 5.73
C GLU A 159 -14.33 2.73 4.86
N SER A 160 -15.48 3.31 5.19
CA SER A 160 -16.70 3.16 4.42
C SER A 160 -16.54 3.68 2.99
N VAL A 161 -15.83 4.80 2.81
CA VAL A 161 -15.50 5.34 1.49
C VAL A 161 -14.54 4.39 0.75
N LEU A 162 -13.48 3.90 1.41
CA LEU A 162 -12.52 2.98 0.82
C LEU A 162 -13.12 1.60 0.48
N ALA A 163 -14.13 1.15 1.22
CA ALA A 163 -14.86 -0.08 0.92
C ALA A 163 -15.84 0.06 -0.25
N SER A 164 -16.24 1.29 -0.59
CA SER A 164 -17.18 1.57 -1.67
C SER A 164 -16.53 1.53 -3.06
N LYS A 165 -17.28 1.04 -4.07
CA LYS A 165 -16.86 1.08 -5.48
C LYS A 165 -16.60 2.49 -6.00
N LEU A 166 -17.24 3.52 -5.44
CA LEU A 166 -17.03 4.93 -5.79
C LEU A 166 -15.78 5.54 -5.15
N GLY A 167 -15.34 5.03 -4.00
CA GLY A 167 -14.11 5.45 -3.35
C GLY A 167 -12.87 4.68 -3.81
N GLN A 168 -13.08 3.64 -4.64
CA GLN A 168 -12.01 2.79 -5.15
C GLN A 168 -11.86 2.98 -6.66
N SER A 169 -10.64 3.21 -7.11
CA SER A 169 -10.31 3.12 -8.54
C SER A 169 -10.01 1.66 -8.98
N GLY A 170 -10.55 0.66 -8.27
CA GLY A 170 -10.21 -0.76 -8.49
C GLY A 170 -8.74 -1.08 -8.18
N GLY A 171 -8.16 -0.36 -7.22
CA GLY A 171 -6.78 -0.51 -6.81
C GLY A 171 -6.53 -1.66 -5.84
N GLN A 172 -5.33 -1.67 -5.28
CA GLN A 172 -4.79 -2.71 -4.39
C GLN A 172 -5.59 -2.95 -3.10
N PHE A 173 -6.40 -1.99 -2.66
CA PHE A 173 -7.25 -2.10 -1.45
C PHE A 173 -8.70 -2.48 -1.76
N SER A 174 -9.05 -2.83 -3.01
CA SER A 174 -10.39 -3.32 -3.34
C SER A 174 -10.68 -4.63 -2.63
N PRO A 175 -11.89 -4.85 -2.08
CA PRO A 175 -12.26 -6.13 -1.48
C PRO A 175 -12.16 -7.28 -2.49
N PHE A 176 -11.61 -8.39 -2.05
CA PHE A 176 -11.56 -9.65 -2.81
C PHE A 176 -11.58 -10.82 -1.82
N SER A 177 -12.07 -11.98 -2.27
CA SER A 177 -12.28 -13.16 -1.42
C SER A 177 -11.58 -14.43 -1.92
N ARG A 178 -10.91 -14.36 -3.07
CA ARG A 178 -10.21 -15.49 -3.67
C ARG A 178 -8.84 -15.07 -4.21
N THR A 179 -7.95 -16.04 -4.36
CA THR A 179 -6.67 -15.83 -5.04
C THR A 179 -6.94 -15.57 -6.53
N GLU A 180 -6.40 -14.48 -7.05
CA GLU A 180 -6.65 -14.05 -8.45
C GLU A 180 -5.49 -13.21 -8.98
N PRO A 181 -5.31 -13.14 -10.33
CA PRO A 181 -4.37 -12.21 -10.93
C PRO A 181 -4.78 -10.77 -10.68
N THR A 182 -3.80 -9.88 -10.59
CA THR A 182 -4.02 -8.44 -10.37
C THR A 182 -2.91 -7.63 -11.04
N ASP A 183 -3.23 -6.37 -11.39
CA ASP A 183 -2.22 -5.46 -11.94
C ASP A 183 -1.37 -4.77 -10.86
N VAL A 184 -1.93 -4.59 -9.66
CA VAL A 184 -1.26 -3.87 -8.56
C VAL A 184 -1.63 -4.53 -7.23
N PRO A 185 -0.85 -5.49 -6.77
CA PRO A 185 -1.01 -6.10 -5.44
C PRO A 185 -0.55 -5.14 -4.33
N ALA A 186 -0.97 -5.40 -3.09
CA ALA A 186 -0.53 -4.69 -1.90
C ALA A 186 0.38 -5.59 -1.04
N PHE A 187 1.34 -5.00 -0.32
CA PHE A 187 2.26 -5.72 0.56
C PHE A 187 2.84 -6.97 -0.09
N VAL A 188 3.54 -6.76 -1.18
CA VAL A 188 3.93 -7.85 -2.08
C VAL A 188 5.12 -8.63 -1.53
N MET A 189 5.05 -9.94 -1.65
CA MET A 189 6.23 -10.80 -1.65
C MET A 189 6.69 -10.93 -3.10
N HIS A 190 7.85 -10.39 -3.41
CA HIS A 190 8.44 -10.37 -4.73
C HIS A 190 9.49 -11.47 -4.90
N ASP A 191 9.59 -12.03 -6.10
CA ASP A 191 10.78 -12.77 -6.51
C ASP A 191 11.91 -11.78 -6.82
N ARG A 192 13.09 -12.02 -6.22
CA ARG A 192 14.26 -11.14 -6.38
C ARG A 192 14.70 -11.03 -7.83
N THR A 193 14.73 -12.13 -8.57
CA THR A 193 15.15 -12.13 -9.97
C THR A 193 14.23 -11.29 -10.85
N ALA A 194 12.93 -11.29 -10.55
CA ALA A 194 11.98 -10.41 -11.27
C ALA A 194 12.21 -8.94 -10.94
N LEU A 195 12.55 -8.58 -9.69
CA LEU A 195 12.91 -7.22 -9.32
C LEU A 195 14.20 -6.77 -10.03
N GLU A 196 15.23 -7.59 -10.01
CA GLU A 196 16.51 -7.31 -10.66
C GLU A 196 16.35 -7.16 -12.17
N ALA A 197 15.52 -7.98 -12.82
CA ALA A 197 15.25 -7.90 -14.26
C ALA A 197 14.62 -6.57 -14.70
N VAL A 198 13.97 -5.85 -13.77
CA VAL A 198 13.39 -4.52 -14.07
C VAL A 198 14.12 -3.39 -13.35
N ASN A 199 15.33 -3.62 -12.82
CA ASN A 199 16.15 -2.67 -12.07
C ASN A 199 15.45 -2.08 -10.82
N GLY A 200 14.72 -2.90 -10.07
CA GLY A 200 14.09 -2.51 -8.81
C GLY A 200 13.03 -1.42 -8.96
N TRP A 201 12.89 -0.56 -7.94
CA TRP A 201 11.91 0.54 -7.89
C TRP A 201 12.45 1.81 -8.55
N ASP A 202 11.62 2.53 -9.28
CA ASP A 202 11.97 3.86 -9.80
C ASP A 202 11.94 4.88 -8.65
N ALA A 203 13.13 5.35 -8.25
CA ALA A 203 13.31 6.28 -7.14
C ALA A 203 12.67 7.66 -7.36
N SER A 204 12.30 8.00 -8.59
CA SER A 204 11.58 9.23 -8.90
C SER A 204 10.10 9.21 -8.44
N PHE A 205 9.55 8.03 -8.15
CA PHE A 205 8.18 7.85 -7.66
C PHE A 205 8.14 7.75 -6.14
N VAL A 206 7.95 8.85 -5.43
CA VAL A 206 7.86 8.86 -3.95
C VAL A 206 6.57 8.18 -3.46
N THR A 207 5.49 8.26 -4.23
CA THR A 207 4.21 7.57 -4.00
C THR A 207 3.80 6.88 -5.30
N SER A 208 3.00 5.82 -5.21
CA SER A 208 2.60 4.97 -6.35
C SER A 208 3.78 4.23 -7.02
N GLN A 209 4.91 4.11 -6.31
CA GLN A 209 6.07 3.34 -6.74
C GLN A 209 5.73 1.85 -6.93
N ASP A 210 4.82 1.32 -6.14
CA ASP A 210 4.24 -0.02 -6.25
C ASP A 210 3.46 -0.21 -7.57
N SER A 211 2.64 0.77 -7.93
CA SER A 211 1.91 0.76 -9.21
C SER A 211 2.84 0.89 -10.41
N GLU A 212 3.86 1.74 -10.32
CA GLU A 212 4.85 1.92 -11.37
C GLU A 212 5.68 0.64 -11.60
N LEU A 213 6.21 0.06 -10.53
CA LEU A 213 6.93 -1.21 -10.57
C LEU A 213 6.06 -2.34 -11.15
N SER A 214 4.82 -2.45 -10.68
CA SER A 214 3.87 -3.47 -11.16
C SER A 214 3.67 -3.37 -12.69
N MET A 215 3.55 -2.15 -13.23
CA MET A 215 3.41 -1.96 -14.68
C MET A 215 4.68 -2.37 -15.45
N ARG A 216 5.89 -2.13 -14.90
CA ARG A 216 7.14 -2.60 -15.52
C ARG A 216 7.24 -4.12 -15.48
N LEU A 217 6.91 -4.76 -14.37
CA LEU A 217 6.91 -6.22 -14.24
C LEU A 217 5.92 -6.87 -15.24
N VAL A 218 4.69 -6.37 -15.32
CA VAL A 218 3.68 -6.86 -16.28
C VAL A 218 4.15 -6.67 -17.73
N LYS A 219 4.77 -5.51 -18.04
CA LYS A 219 5.34 -5.22 -19.38
C LYS A 219 6.51 -6.15 -19.72
N ALA A 220 7.29 -6.53 -18.72
CA ALA A 220 8.40 -7.50 -18.86
C ALA A 220 7.92 -8.96 -18.98
N GLY A 221 6.61 -9.21 -18.95
CA GLY A 221 6.03 -10.54 -19.16
C GLY A 221 5.75 -11.33 -17.88
N TYR A 222 5.92 -10.74 -16.71
CA TYR A 222 5.63 -11.39 -15.43
C TYR A 222 4.15 -11.33 -15.06
N GLY A 223 3.71 -12.30 -14.23
CA GLY A 223 2.42 -12.35 -13.56
C GLY A 223 2.47 -11.77 -12.16
N LEU A 224 1.41 -11.09 -11.75
CA LEU A 224 1.17 -10.62 -10.40
C LEU A 224 -0.15 -11.17 -9.89
N TYR A 225 -0.17 -11.61 -8.64
CA TYR A 225 -1.35 -12.19 -7.99
C TYR A 225 -1.65 -11.50 -6.66
N ARG A 226 -2.87 -11.67 -6.16
CA ARG A 226 -3.26 -11.33 -4.79
C ARG A 226 -4.02 -12.48 -4.15
N THR A 227 -3.83 -12.65 -2.84
CA THR A 227 -4.46 -13.69 -2.04
C THR A 227 -5.18 -13.10 -0.82
N PRO A 228 -6.38 -13.60 -0.45
CA PRO A 228 -7.09 -13.10 0.72
C PRO A 228 -6.42 -13.46 2.05
N GLU A 229 -5.57 -14.48 2.05
CA GLU A 229 -4.78 -14.93 3.20
C GLU A 229 -3.32 -15.15 2.79
N PRO A 230 -2.36 -14.81 3.69
CA PRO A 230 -2.56 -14.14 4.98
C PRO A 230 -2.99 -12.67 4.80
N THR A 231 -3.32 -12.01 5.91
CA THR A 231 -3.63 -10.57 5.91
C THR A 231 -2.50 -9.75 6.51
N VAL A 232 -2.49 -8.44 6.20
CA VAL A 232 -1.69 -7.43 6.89
C VAL A 232 -2.65 -6.46 7.54
N ALA A 233 -2.57 -6.31 8.87
CA ALA A 233 -3.30 -5.30 9.60
C ALA A 233 -2.53 -3.98 9.56
N MET A 234 -3.19 -2.89 9.25
CA MET A 234 -2.56 -1.57 9.10
C MET A 234 -3.32 -0.51 9.88
N HIS A 235 -2.59 0.29 10.67
CA HIS A 235 -3.15 1.48 11.30
C HIS A 235 -3.53 2.51 10.25
N LYS A 236 -4.81 2.91 10.26
CA LYS A 236 -5.38 3.76 9.23
C LYS A 236 -5.48 5.21 9.69
N ARG A 237 -5.81 6.09 8.75
CA ARG A 237 -5.92 7.54 9.00
C ARG A 237 -7.11 7.84 9.88
N SER A 238 -6.90 8.72 10.86
CA SER A 238 -7.91 9.09 11.87
C SER A 238 -8.41 10.53 11.76
N THR A 239 -7.87 11.33 10.82
CA THR A 239 -8.27 12.74 10.68
C THR A 239 -8.64 13.13 9.25
N LEU A 240 -9.58 14.08 9.09
CA LEU A 240 -9.97 14.62 7.79
C LEU A 240 -8.80 15.32 7.07
N GLY A 241 -7.90 15.96 7.81
CA GLY A 241 -6.71 16.59 7.24
C GLY A 241 -5.75 15.58 6.59
N GLN A 242 -5.53 14.42 7.24
CA GLN A 242 -4.75 13.33 6.66
C GLN A 242 -5.44 12.73 5.43
N TRP A 243 -6.78 12.63 5.47
CA TRP A 243 -7.60 12.14 4.36
C TRP A 243 -7.47 13.03 3.13
N TRP A 244 -7.62 14.35 3.30
CA TRP A 244 -7.44 15.33 2.22
C TRP A 244 -6.04 15.27 1.59
N ARG A 245 -4.99 15.32 2.44
CA ARG A 245 -3.60 15.24 1.98
C ARG A 245 -3.32 13.96 1.20
N MET A 246 -3.90 12.84 1.64
CA MET A 246 -3.80 11.58 0.93
C MET A 246 -4.44 11.66 -0.45
N GLY A 247 -5.69 12.12 -0.56
CA GLY A 247 -6.40 12.24 -1.83
C GLY A 247 -5.61 13.09 -2.83
N HIS A 248 -5.15 14.27 -2.41
CA HIS A 248 -4.32 15.15 -3.25
C HIS A 248 -3.02 14.47 -3.70
N ARG A 249 -2.28 13.84 -2.77
CA ARG A 249 -1.03 13.14 -3.08
C ARG A 249 -1.25 12.00 -4.07
N TYR A 250 -2.29 11.20 -3.90
CA TYR A 250 -2.61 10.13 -4.83
C TYR A 250 -2.99 10.67 -6.21
N GLY A 251 -3.76 11.76 -6.31
CA GLY A 251 -4.05 12.42 -7.58
C GLY A 251 -2.79 12.91 -8.29
N PHE A 252 -1.91 13.61 -7.57
CA PHE A 252 -0.64 14.11 -8.10
C PHE A 252 0.22 12.97 -8.70
N TRP A 253 0.48 11.93 -7.92
CA TRP A 253 1.32 10.82 -8.38
C TRP A 253 0.61 9.94 -9.40
N ARG A 254 -0.73 9.90 -9.38
CA ARG A 254 -1.52 9.24 -10.42
C ARG A 254 -1.25 9.82 -11.79
N THR A 255 -1.19 11.13 -11.91
CA THR A 255 -0.83 11.80 -13.15
C THR A 255 0.57 11.37 -13.62
N LYS A 256 1.56 11.30 -12.74
CA LYS A 256 2.91 10.84 -13.10
C LYS A 256 2.91 9.40 -13.62
N VAL A 257 2.16 8.51 -12.96
CA VAL A 257 1.98 7.12 -13.42
C VAL A 257 1.30 7.10 -14.79
N LEU A 258 0.26 7.90 -15.03
CA LEU A 258 -0.45 7.92 -16.31
C LEU A 258 0.40 8.48 -17.45
N MET A 259 1.25 9.47 -17.18
CA MET A 259 2.22 9.97 -18.15
C MET A 259 3.25 8.91 -18.56
N ARG A 260 3.65 8.03 -17.65
CA ARG A 260 4.60 6.92 -17.90
C ARG A 260 3.93 5.69 -18.51
N HIS A 261 2.70 5.41 -18.05
CA HIS A 261 1.91 4.22 -18.39
C HIS A 261 0.47 4.59 -18.78
N PRO A 262 0.23 5.19 -19.98
CA PRO A 262 -1.10 5.70 -20.37
C PRO A 262 -2.21 4.63 -20.37
N ARG A 263 -1.86 3.36 -20.68
CA ARG A 263 -2.81 2.24 -20.65
C ARG A 263 -3.40 1.94 -19.28
N ARG A 264 -2.83 2.53 -18.21
CA ARG A 264 -3.33 2.40 -16.83
C ARG A 264 -4.50 3.34 -16.54
N ALA A 265 -4.83 4.27 -17.42
CA ALA A 265 -5.95 5.20 -17.25
C ALA A 265 -7.28 4.45 -17.17
N ARG A 266 -8.09 4.81 -16.20
CA ARG A 266 -9.47 4.36 -16.06
C ARG A 266 -10.38 5.58 -16.13
N TRP A 267 -11.36 5.57 -17.00
CA TRP A 267 -12.24 6.71 -17.24
C TRP A 267 -13.00 7.16 -15.96
N GLN A 268 -13.28 6.20 -15.05
CA GLN A 268 -13.93 6.48 -13.77
C GLN A 268 -13.13 7.48 -12.90
N GLU A 269 -11.81 7.52 -13.04
CA GLU A 269 -10.94 8.43 -12.30
C GLU A 269 -11.16 9.90 -12.68
N PHE A 270 -11.71 10.15 -13.86
CA PHE A 270 -11.99 11.47 -14.40
C PHE A 270 -13.47 11.88 -14.29
N LEU A 271 -14.33 11.00 -13.77
CA LEU A 271 -15.76 11.29 -13.60
C LEU A 271 -16.05 12.61 -12.84
N PRO A 272 -15.33 12.93 -11.74
CA PRO A 272 -15.57 14.20 -11.06
C PRO A 272 -15.30 15.41 -11.96
N TRP A 273 -14.29 15.34 -12.83
CA TRP A 273 -13.98 16.37 -13.81
C TRP A 273 -15.04 16.46 -14.90
N PHE A 274 -15.46 15.33 -15.46
CA PHE A 274 -16.51 15.32 -16.49
C PHE A 274 -17.82 15.88 -15.94
N GLY A 275 -18.20 15.47 -14.72
CA GLY A 275 -19.38 16.01 -14.05
C GLY A 275 -19.32 17.51 -13.80
N LEU A 276 -18.17 18.01 -13.33
CA LEU A 276 -17.95 19.43 -13.10
C LEU A 276 -18.02 20.23 -14.41
N LEU A 277 -17.27 19.82 -15.43
CA LEU A 277 -17.22 20.52 -16.72
C LEU A 277 -18.59 20.51 -17.41
N ALA A 278 -19.31 19.38 -17.37
CA ALA A 278 -20.67 19.31 -17.91
C ALA A 278 -21.63 20.23 -17.15
N THR A 279 -21.56 20.26 -15.81
CA THR A 279 -22.38 21.16 -14.99
C THR A 279 -22.10 22.64 -15.33
N VAL A 280 -20.83 23.02 -15.42
CA VAL A 280 -20.43 24.39 -15.78
C VAL A 280 -20.88 24.71 -17.21
N GLY A 281 -20.70 23.77 -18.15
CA GLY A 281 -21.16 23.96 -19.54
C GLY A 281 -22.67 24.17 -19.64
N LEU A 282 -23.47 23.38 -18.91
CA LEU A 282 -24.92 23.56 -18.83
C LEU A 282 -25.30 24.90 -18.22
N LEU A 283 -24.62 25.31 -17.16
CA LEU A 283 -24.87 26.61 -16.50
C LEU A 283 -24.55 27.80 -17.42
N LEU A 284 -23.42 27.77 -18.13
CA LEU A 284 -23.00 28.82 -19.05
C LEU A 284 -23.89 28.92 -20.30
N ASN A 285 -24.64 27.89 -20.62
CA ASN A 285 -25.64 27.89 -21.70
C ASN A 285 -27.08 28.08 -21.19
N ASP A 286 -27.25 28.59 -19.97
CA ASP A 286 -28.52 28.84 -19.33
C ASP A 286 -29.51 27.66 -19.36
N ALA A 287 -28.96 26.43 -19.35
CA ALA A 287 -29.76 25.20 -19.37
C ALA A 287 -30.55 25.04 -18.06
N ALA A 288 -31.86 24.88 -18.15
CA ALA A 288 -32.75 24.73 -17.01
C ALA A 288 -32.37 23.60 -16.03
N PHE A 289 -31.64 22.60 -16.52
CA PHE A 289 -31.29 21.38 -15.78
C PHE A 289 -29.81 21.32 -15.35
N TRP A 290 -29.09 22.45 -15.29
CA TRP A 290 -27.68 22.49 -14.87
C TRP A 290 -27.41 21.79 -13.51
N TRP A 291 -28.40 21.81 -12.61
CA TRP A 291 -28.34 21.22 -11.28
C TRP A 291 -28.51 19.70 -11.25
N ALA A 292 -28.97 19.07 -12.36
CA ALA A 292 -29.32 17.65 -12.39
C ALA A 292 -28.13 16.73 -12.09
N LEU A 293 -26.94 17.05 -12.62
CA LEU A 293 -25.72 16.26 -12.35
C LEU A 293 -25.26 16.38 -10.89
N PRO A 294 -25.13 17.57 -10.28
CA PRO A 294 -24.87 17.72 -8.86
C PRO A 294 -25.91 17.04 -7.98
N ALA A 295 -27.20 17.15 -8.32
CA ALA A 295 -28.27 16.50 -7.55
C ALA A 295 -28.20 14.98 -7.64
N ALA A 296 -27.94 14.41 -8.82
CA ALA A 296 -27.74 12.98 -8.99
C ALA A 296 -26.54 12.47 -8.16
N TYR A 297 -25.41 13.19 -8.21
CA TYR A 297 -24.25 12.88 -7.38
C TYR A 297 -24.59 12.94 -5.88
N GLY A 298 -25.24 14.00 -5.42
CA GLY A 298 -25.71 14.13 -4.04
C GLY A 298 -26.65 13.01 -3.62
N GLY A 299 -27.57 12.61 -4.50
CA GLY A 299 -28.48 11.49 -4.28
C GLY A 299 -27.74 10.15 -4.09
N VAL A 300 -26.76 9.88 -4.93
CA VAL A 300 -25.91 8.67 -4.78
C VAL A 300 -25.15 8.70 -3.45
N LEU A 301 -24.53 9.82 -3.08
CA LEU A 301 -23.84 9.95 -1.81
C LEU A 301 -24.78 9.78 -0.61
N PHE A 302 -26.00 10.30 -0.70
CA PHE A 302 -27.01 10.15 0.34
C PHE A 302 -27.43 8.68 0.53
N VAL A 303 -27.67 7.95 -0.56
CA VAL A 303 -27.98 6.51 -0.50
C VAL A 303 -26.82 5.74 0.15
N LEU A 304 -25.59 5.98 -0.23
CA LEU A 304 -24.42 5.33 0.37
C LEU A 304 -24.28 5.67 1.87
N ALA A 305 -24.51 6.93 2.23
CA ALA A 305 -24.50 7.37 3.62
C ALA A 305 -25.60 6.70 4.45
N PHE A 306 -26.79 6.57 3.90
CA PHE A 306 -27.94 5.92 4.53
C PHE A 306 -27.66 4.43 4.77
N VAL A 307 -27.21 3.71 3.75
CA VAL A 307 -26.83 2.30 3.85
C VAL A 307 -25.75 2.11 4.94
N ASN A 308 -24.74 2.99 4.94
CA ASN A 308 -23.66 2.93 5.92
C ASN A 308 -24.15 3.24 7.35
N ALA A 309 -24.99 4.29 7.50
CA ALA A 309 -25.56 4.67 8.78
C ALA A 309 -26.40 3.54 9.39
N PHE A 310 -27.16 2.84 8.56
CA PHE A 310 -27.96 1.69 8.97
C PHE A 310 -27.09 0.50 9.36
N ALA A 311 -26.09 0.15 8.52
CA ALA A 311 -25.19 -0.98 8.76
C ALA A 311 -24.36 -0.81 10.05
N HIS A 312 -23.89 0.40 10.33
CA HIS A 312 -23.05 0.71 11.50
C HIS A 312 -23.79 1.37 12.66
N ARG A 313 -25.11 1.50 12.57
CA ARG A 313 -25.98 2.14 13.59
C ARG A 313 -25.46 3.52 14.02
N SER A 314 -25.02 4.33 13.07
CA SER A 314 -24.37 5.63 13.33
C SER A 314 -24.99 6.73 12.49
N LEU A 315 -25.81 7.59 13.09
CA LEU A 315 -26.40 8.75 12.42
C LEU A 315 -25.33 9.75 11.92
N ALA A 316 -24.18 9.83 12.61
CA ALA A 316 -23.07 10.67 12.19
C ALA A 316 -22.53 10.29 10.80
N SER A 317 -22.72 9.04 10.37
CA SER A 317 -22.32 8.57 9.04
C SER A 317 -23.14 9.21 7.92
N LEU A 318 -24.35 9.71 8.19
CA LEU A 318 -25.16 10.45 7.20
C LEU A 318 -24.46 11.72 6.70
N PHE A 319 -23.64 12.34 7.53
CA PHE A 319 -22.87 13.55 7.19
C PHE A 319 -21.42 13.23 6.89
N GLY A 320 -20.79 12.36 7.68
CA GLY A 320 -19.36 12.06 7.58
C GLY A 320 -18.97 11.31 6.32
N VAL A 321 -19.78 10.35 5.86
CA VAL A 321 -19.48 9.57 4.66
C VAL A 321 -19.56 10.43 3.40
N PRO A 322 -20.63 11.22 3.13
CA PRO A 322 -20.65 12.16 2.01
C PRO A 322 -19.51 13.17 2.03
N LEU A 323 -19.21 13.75 3.22
CA LEU A 323 -18.09 14.67 3.37
C LEU A 323 -16.77 14.01 2.94
N CYS A 324 -16.49 12.78 3.39
CA CYS A 324 -15.29 12.06 3.02
C CYS A 324 -15.23 11.73 1.52
N PHE A 325 -16.36 11.43 0.85
CA PHE A 325 -16.41 11.26 -0.61
C PHE A 325 -16.08 12.55 -1.35
N VAL A 326 -16.75 13.66 -0.99
CA VAL A 326 -16.50 14.96 -1.61
C VAL A 326 -15.04 15.38 -1.43
N MET A 327 -14.50 15.22 -0.23
CA MET A 327 -13.08 15.49 0.06
C MET A 327 -12.15 14.65 -0.81
N LEU A 328 -12.41 13.33 -0.95
CA LEU A 328 -11.60 12.45 -1.78
C LEU A 328 -11.63 12.86 -3.25
N HIS A 329 -12.83 13.02 -3.82
CA HIS A 329 -12.98 13.34 -5.23
C HIS A 329 -12.38 14.72 -5.57
N THR A 330 -12.59 15.72 -4.70
CA THR A 330 -12.05 17.06 -4.90
C THR A 330 -10.53 17.08 -4.76
N SER A 331 -10.00 16.52 -3.66
CA SER A 331 -8.55 16.53 -3.41
C SER A 331 -7.79 15.73 -4.45
N PHE A 332 -8.33 14.57 -4.86
CA PHE A 332 -7.74 13.75 -5.91
C PHE A 332 -7.75 14.48 -7.26
N SER A 333 -8.87 15.11 -7.62
CA SER A 333 -9.01 15.89 -8.87
C SER A 333 -8.06 17.07 -8.93
N ILE A 334 -7.91 17.82 -7.83
CA ILE A 334 -6.92 18.89 -7.70
C ILE A 334 -5.51 18.31 -7.84
N GLY A 335 -5.24 17.17 -7.21
CA GLY A 335 -3.97 16.47 -7.31
C GLY A 335 -3.63 16.06 -8.74
N LEU A 336 -4.60 15.59 -9.54
CA LEU A 336 -4.40 15.27 -10.96
C LEU A 336 -3.89 16.49 -11.75
N VAL A 337 -4.51 17.64 -11.56
CA VAL A 337 -4.10 18.90 -12.23
C VAL A 337 -2.73 19.36 -11.74
N ASP A 338 -2.50 19.36 -10.43
CA ASP A 338 -1.22 19.72 -9.84
C ASP A 338 -0.08 18.82 -10.37
N GLY A 339 -0.36 17.52 -10.57
CA GLY A 339 0.57 16.58 -11.18
C GLY A 339 0.91 16.88 -12.65
N LEU A 340 0.01 17.52 -13.41
CA LEU A 340 0.30 18.01 -14.76
C LEU A 340 1.20 19.24 -14.73
N LEU A 341 0.87 20.20 -13.86
CA LEU A 341 1.48 21.52 -13.84
C LEU A 341 2.87 21.54 -13.19
N ARG A 342 3.12 20.65 -12.23
CA ARG A 342 4.39 20.62 -11.49
C ARG A 342 5.28 19.46 -11.90
N LYS A 343 6.54 19.75 -12.22
CA LYS A 343 7.61 18.76 -12.26
C LYS A 343 7.82 18.27 -10.83
N GLY A 344 7.80 16.94 -10.62
CA GLY A 344 7.79 16.32 -9.31
C GLY A 344 8.71 16.98 -8.30
N ARG A 345 8.14 17.56 -7.25
CA ARG A 345 8.83 17.91 -6.01
C ARG A 345 8.54 16.82 -5.01
N LEU A 346 9.55 16.47 -4.21
CA LEU A 346 9.34 15.65 -3.02
C LEU A 346 8.19 16.26 -2.23
N PRO A 347 7.09 15.54 -1.95
CA PRO A 347 6.09 16.05 -1.02
C PRO A 347 6.81 16.31 0.31
N ARG A 348 6.68 17.52 0.86
CA ARG A 348 7.15 17.84 2.22
C ARG A 348 6.39 17.07 3.30
N ASP A 349 5.46 16.22 2.90
CA ASP A 349 4.44 15.64 3.76
C ASP A 349 4.70 14.18 4.07
N ARG A 350 5.63 13.94 4.95
CA ARG A 350 5.53 12.89 5.95
C ARG A 350 5.80 13.55 7.30
N GLY A 351 4.84 14.29 7.76
CA GLY A 351 4.73 14.79 9.12
C GLY A 351 3.37 14.39 9.64
#